data_2c0ae8861e304b051ad16ea725e46f2b
#
_entry.id   2c0ae8861e304b051ad16ea725e46f2b
#
_cell.length_a   1.000
_cell.length_b   1.000
_cell.length_c   1.000
_cell.angle_alpha   90.00
_cell.angle_beta   90.00
_cell.angle_gamma   90.00
#
_symmetry.space_group_name_H-M   'P 1'
#
loop_
_entity.id
_entity.type
_entity.pdbx_description
1 polymer ?
#
loop_
_entity_poly.entity_id
_entity_poly.type
_entity_poly.pdbx_seq_one_letter_code
_entity_poly.pdbx_strand_id
1 'polypeptide(L)'
;MEKFVKSEEQNKEKMDAFVGHLHYLAIDPALESGYGQLRLRIEELSGDSRPDDLLFYLATPPSLYGVIPLHLKSVHLNKGRARIIVEKPFGYDLESAEKLNKIYASVFDEHQIYRIDHFLGKETAQNLLAFRFANGIFEPLWNRNYICLLYTSP
;
A
#
# COMPACT_ATOMS: atom_id res chain seq x y z
N MET A 1 -19.48 11.10 6.88
CA MET A 1 -18.81 10.28 7.93
C MET A 1 -19.79 9.60 8.88
N GLU A 2 -20.78 10.29 9.40
CA GLU A 2 -21.76 9.73 10.38
C GLU A 2 -22.43 8.41 9.96
N LYS A 3 -22.63 8.18 8.65
CA LYS A 3 -23.25 6.95 8.13
C LYS A 3 -22.37 5.68 8.28
N PHE A 4 -21.08 5.83 8.52
CA PHE A 4 -20.12 4.73 8.54
C PHE A 4 -19.53 4.45 9.92
N VAL A 5 -19.87 5.27 10.92
CA VAL A 5 -19.43 5.09 12.31
C VAL A 5 -20.62 4.54 13.11
N LYS A 6 -20.39 3.47 13.88
CA LYS A 6 -21.42 2.90 14.76
C LYS A 6 -21.91 3.96 15.73
N SER A 7 -23.22 3.99 16.00
CA SER A 7 -23.86 5.02 16.84
C SER A 7 -23.23 5.15 18.24
N GLU A 8 -22.73 4.05 18.80
CA GLU A 8 -22.07 4.00 20.10
C GLU A 8 -20.67 4.66 20.11
N GLU A 9 -20.07 4.80 18.93
CA GLU A 9 -18.73 5.40 18.73
C GLU A 9 -18.79 6.83 18.20
N GLN A 10 -19.99 7.36 17.95
CA GLN A 10 -20.19 8.72 17.42
C GLN A 10 -19.95 9.76 18.53
N ASN A 11 -18.72 10.23 18.60
CA ASN A 11 -18.34 11.39 19.40
C ASN A 11 -17.98 12.54 18.44
N LYS A 12 -18.81 13.58 18.47
CA LYS A 12 -18.66 14.73 17.55
C LYS A 12 -17.31 15.41 17.70
N GLU A 13 -16.83 15.58 18.92
CA GLU A 13 -15.55 16.21 19.21
C GLU A 13 -14.36 15.42 18.64
N LYS A 14 -14.40 14.08 18.75
CA LYS A 14 -13.40 13.18 18.14
C LYS A 14 -13.48 13.19 16.61
N MET A 15 -14.70 13.26 16.07
CA MET A 15 -14.91 13.34 14.61
C MET A 15 -14.38 14.66 14.05
N ASP A 16 -14.67 15.78 14.70
CA ASP A 16 -14.22 17.10 14.28
C ASP A 16 -12.68 17.19 14.37
N ALA A 17 -12.08 16.66 15.44
CA ALA A 17 -10.64 16.57 15.59
C ALA A 17 -10.01 15.71 14.49
N PHE A 18 -10.59 14.54 14.17
CA PHE A 18 -10.12 13.69 13.07
C PHE A 18 -10.22 14.38 11.72
N VAL A 19 -11.35 15.01 11.41
CA VAL A 19 -11.56 15.74 10.15
C VAL A 19 -10.56 16.89 10.02
N GLY A 20 -10.22 17.56 11.12
CA GLY A 20 -9.21 18.61 11.13
C GLY A 20 -7.81 18.17 10.70
N HIS A 21 -7.52 16.86 10.75
CA HIS A 21 -6.25 16.29 10.25
C HIS A 21 -6.32 15.86 8.77
N LEU A 22 -7.49 15.95 8.13
CA LEU A 22 -7.65 15.59 6.72
C LEU A 22 -7.39 16.80 5.84
N HIS A 23 -6.41 16.67 4.96
CA HIS A 23 -6.05 17.70 4.00
C HIS A 23 -6.21 17.17 2.58
N TYR A 24 -6.69 18.03 1.68
CA TYR A 24 -6.88 17.68 0.28
C TYR A 24 -6.01 18.57 -0.62
N LEU A 25 -5.35 17.95 -1.57
CA LEU A 25 -4.59 18.62 -2.63
C LEU A 25 -4.90 17.95 -3.97
N ALA A 26 -5.47 18.69 -4.90
CA ALA A 26 -5.74 18.18 -6.26
C ALA A 26 -4.47 18.29 -7.10
N ILE A 27 -3.88 17.15 -7.46
CA ILE A 27 -2.79 17.06 -8.41
C ILE A 27 -3.07 15.93 -9.42
N ASP A 28 -2.50 16.03 -10.61
CA ASP A 28 -2.45 14.90 -11.54
C ASP A 28 -1.21 14.04 -11.20
N PRO A 29 -1.39 12.80 -10.70
CA PRO A 29 -0.26 11.97 -10.31
C PRO A 29 0.60 11.49 -11.48
N ALA A 30 0.14 11.63 -12.72
CA ALA A 30 0.93 11.34 -13.90
C ALA A 30 1.91 12.47 -14.27
N LEU A 31 1.69 13.68 -13.77
CA LEU A 31 2.48 14.88 -14.09
C LEU A 31 3.42 15.26 -12.94
N GLU A 32 4.70 15.40 -13.26
CA GLU A 32 5.72 15.78 -12.27
C GLU A 32 5.45 17.15 -11.62
N SER A 33 4.86 18.09 -12.36
CA SER A 33 4.62 19.46 -11.91
C SER A 33 3.79 19.59 -10.62
N GLY A 34 2.89 18.64 -10.36
CA GLY A 34 2.06 18.62 -9.14
C GLY A 34 2.83 18.24 -7.87
N TYR A 35 3.95 17.51 -7.99
CA TYR A 35 4.67 17.01 -6.82
C TYR A 35 5.44 18.08 -6.06
N GLY A 36 5.84 19.16 -6.73
CA GLY A 36 6.38 20.35 -6.06
C GLY A 36 5.37 20.97 -5.11
N GLN A 37 4.10 21.08 -5.52
CA GLN A 37 3.02 21.57 -4.67
C GLN A 37 2.73 20.61 -3.50
N LEU A 38 2.76 19.29 -3.77
CA LEU A 38 2.62 18.27 -2.73
C LEU A 38 3.70 18.41 -1.66
N ARG A 39 4.95 18.58 -2.07
CA ARG A 39 6.08 18.79 -1.16
C ARG A 39 5.87 20.02 -0.29
N LEU A 40 5.57 21.17 -0.90
CA LEU A 40 5.33 22.43 -0.17
C LEU A 40 4.17 22.27 0.83
N ARG A 41 3.10 21.57 0.44
CA ARG A 41 1.97 21.35 1.33
C ARG A 41 2.33 20.46 2.52
N ILE A 42 3.13 19.42 2.29
CA ILE A 42 3.63 18.56 3.37
C ILE A 42 4.53 19.34 4.32
N GLU A 43 5.45 20.17 3.80
CA GLU A 43 6.33 21.02 4.60
C GLU A 43 5.52 22.03 5.43
N GLU A 44 4.51 22.66 4.86
CA GLU A 44 3.61 23.58 5.57
C GLU A 44 2.87 22.90 6.74
N LEU A 45 2.35 21.69 6.52
CA LEU A 45 1.62 20.94 7.55
C LEU A 45 2.52 20.37 8.64
N SER A 46 3.79 20.15 8.34
CA SER A 46 4.77 19.58 9.28
C SER A 46 5.46 20.63 10.14
N GLY A 47 5.27 21.91 9.84
CA GLY A 47 5.95 23.02 10.50
C GLY A 47 7.46 22.96 10.25
N ASP A 48 8.26 23.43 11.23
CA ASP A 48 9.73 23.47 11.14
C ASP A 48 10.41 22.10 11.13
N SER A 49 9.67 21.04 11.38
CA SER A 49 10.16 19.66 11.36
C SER A 49 10.00 19.08 9.96
N ARG A 50 11.12 18.69 9.31
CA ARG A 50 11.00 17.86 8.11
C ARG A 50 10.25 16.58 8.47
N PRO A 51 9.20 16.23 7.74
CA PRO A 51 8.49 14.99 7.99
C PRO A 51 9.39 13.79 7.60
N ASP A 52 10.15 13.27 8.56
CA ASP A 52 11.00 12.11 8.34
C ASP A 52 10.21 10.80 8.21
N ASP A 53 8.90 10.82 8.53
CA ASP A 53 8.06 9.62 8.60
C ASP A 53 6.84 9.77 7.71
N LEU A 54 7.06 9.72 6.40
CA LEU A 54 6.00 9.79 5.40
C LEU A 54 5.54 8.38 5.00
N LEU A 55 4.24 8.19 4.89
CA LEU A 55 3.64 6.98 4.37
C LEU A 55 2.82 7.31 3.12
N PHE A 56 3.28 6.84 1.97
CA PHE A 56 2.58 6.98 0.69
C PHE A 56 1.75 5.74 0.43
N TYR A 57 0.42 5.88 0.42
CA TYR A 57 -0.49 4.80 0.07
C TYR A 57 -1.03 5.01 -1.35
N LEU A 58 -0.66 4.12 -2.27
CA LEU A 58 -1.05 4.21 -3.67
C LEU A 58 -2.40 3.54 -3.93
N ALA A 59 -3.51 4.23 -3.60
CA ALA A 59 -4.86 3.87 -4.00
C ALA A 59 -5.16 4.41 -5.40
N THR A 60 -4.28 4.15 -6.37
CA THR A 60 -4.32 4.67 -7.73
C THR A 60 -4.38 3.54 -8.75
N PRO A 61 -4.76 3.79 -10.01
CA PRO A 61 -4.67 2.78 -11.07
C PRO A 61 -3.25 2.21 -11.22
N PRO A 62 -3.09 0.91 -11.52
CA PRO A 62 -1.79 0.26 -11.68
C PRO A 62 -0.86 0.90 -12.72
N SER A 63 -1.44 1.58 -13.72
CA SER A 63 -0.68 2.33 -14.73
C SER A 63 0.20 3.44 -14.14
N LEU A 64 -0.12 3.92 -12.94
CA LEU A 64 0.61 4.98 -12.24
C LEU A 64 1.69 4.45 -11.28
N TYR A 65 1.73 3.14 -11.02
CA TYR A 65 2.68 2.56 -10.06
C TYR A 65 4.14 2.76 -10.45
N GLY A 66 4.45 2.83 -11.73
CA GLY A 66 5.81 3.10 -12.20
C GLY A 66 6.19 4.58 -12.23
N VAL A 67 5.21 5.47 -12.26
CA VAL A 67 5.41 6.92 -12.44
C VAL A 67 5.52 7.64 -11.09
N ILE A 68 4.59 7.36 -10.18
CA ILE A 68 4.51 8.03 -8.86
C ILE A 68 5.83 7.94 -8.07
N PRO A 69 6.50 6.78 -7.92
CA PRO A 69 7.76 6.70 -7.19
C PRO A 69 8.85 7.62 -7.76
N LEU A 70 8.94 7.72 -9.08
CA LEU A 70 9.93 8.58 -9.74
C LEU A 70 9.67 10.05 -9.46
N HIS A 71 8.42 10.49 -9.47
CA HIS A 71 8.05 11.85 -9.14
C HIS A 71 8.25 12.18 -7.64
N LEU A 72 8.00 11.22 -6.75
CA LEU A 72 8.35 11.38 -5.32
C LEU A 72 9.86 11.56 -5.13
N LYS A 73 10.67 10.84 -5.91
CA LYS A 73 12.13 10.96 -5.88
C LYS A 73 12.59 12.33 -6.40
N SER A 74 12.02 12.85 -7.49
CA SER A 74 12.42 14.13 -8.09
C SER A 74 12.26 15.30 -7.11
N VAL A 75 11.27 15.23 -6.23
CA VAL A 75 11.03 16.25 -5.18
C VAL A 75 11.58 15.86 -3.81
N HIS A 76 12.39 14.79 -3.74
CA HIS A 76 13.05 14.33 -2.51
C HIS A 76 12.10 13.90 -1.36
N LEU A 77 10.90 13.44 -1.67
CA LEU A 77 9.94 12.91 -0.70
C LEU A 77 10.19 11.43 -0.35
N ASN A 78 11.17 10.79 -0.98
CA ASN A 78 11.57 9.40 -0.72
C ASN A 78 12.65 9.25 0.36
N LYS A 79 13.01 10.32 1.06
CA LYS A 79 14.13 10.35 2.02
C LYS A 79 13.71 9.95 3.44
N GLY A 80 14.72 9.68 4.28
CA GLY A 80 14.50 9.37 5.69
C GLY A 80 13.77 8.04 5.88
N ARG A 81 12.70 8.04 6.68
CA ARG A 81 11.84 6.89 6.96
C ARG A 81 10.59 6.85 6.08
N ALA A 82 10.62 7.51 4.92
CA ALA A 82 9.52 7.47 3.97
C ALA A 82 9.24 6.02 3.54
N ARG A 83 7.97 5.62 3.52
CA ARG A 83 7.51 4.29 3.15
C ARG A 83 6.45 4.39 2.07
N ILE A 84 6.39 3.38 1.21
CA ILE A 84 5.41 3.32 0.14
C ILE A 84 4.63 2.01 0.19
N ILE A 85 3.31 2.12 0.12
CA ILE A 85 2.39 0.99 0.06
C ILE A 85 1.77 0.95 -1.34
N VAL A 86 1.82 -0.21 -1.97
CA VAL A 86 1.23 -0.45 -3.28
C VAL A 86 0.29 -1.65 -3.23
N GLU A 87 -0.85 -1.52 -3.91
CA GLU A 87 -1.86 -2.57 -3.99
C GLU A 87 -1.65 -3.50 -5.20
N LYS A 88 -2.39 -4.58 -5.25
CA LYS A 88 -2.50 -5.43 -6.43
C LYS A 88 -3.34 -4.76 -7.54
N PRO A 89 -3.04 -5.10 -8.81
CA PRO A 89 -1.97 -5.96 -9.29
C PRO A 89 -0.62 -5.24 -9.37
N PHE A 90 0.46 -5.90 -8.91
CA PHE A 90 1.82 -5.41 -9.05
C PHE A 90 2.46 -6.02 -10.31
N GLY A 91 2.17 -5.42 -11.45
CA GLY A 91 2.39 -6.00 -12.77
C GLY A 91 1.27 -6.97 -13.18
N TYR A 92 1.20 -7.29 -14.47
CA TYR A 92 0.25 -8.22 -15.06
C TYR A 92 0.93 -9.52 -15.56
N ASP A 93 2.26 -9.50 -15.68
CA ASP A 93 3.13 -10.62 -16.00
C ASP A 93 4.48 -10.48 -15.29
N LEU A 94 5.36 -11.45 -15.47
CA LEU A 94 6.68 -11.46 -14.84
C LEU A 94 7.53 -10.25 -15.27
N GLU A 95 7.54 -9.93 -16.55
CA GLU A 95 8.37 -8.83 -17.10
C GLU A 95 7.94 -7.48 -16.52
N SER A 96 6.64 -7.21 -16.50
CA SER A 96 6.10 -5.96 -15.94
C SER A 96 6.31 -5.86 -14.43
N ALA A 97 6.20 -6.98 -13.70
CA ALA A 97 6.49 -7.03 -12.28
C ALA A 97 7.97 -6.78 -11.98
N GLU A 98 8.89 -7.37 -12.75
CA GLU A 98 10.32 -7.11 -12.64
C GLU A 98 10.68 -5.65 -12.95
N LYS A 99 10.05 -5.07 -13.97
CA LYS A 99 10.22 -3.66 -14.33
C LYS A 99 9.79 -2.75 -13.18
N LEU A 100 8.62 -3.00 -12.60
CA LEU A 100 8.15 -2.25 -11.44
C LEU A 100 9.10 -2.42 -10.25
N ASN A 101 9.56 -3.63 -9.95
CA ASN A 101 10.52 -3.87 -8.88
C ASN A 101 11.81 -3.06 -9.07
N LYS A 102 12.34 -3.00 -10.29
CA LYS A 102 13.53 -2.19 -10.60
C LYS A 102 13.28 -0.69 -10.37
N ILE A 103 12.10 -0.19 -10.75
CA ILE A 103 11.73 1.21 -10.49
C ILE A 103 11.68 1.48 -8.98
N TYR A 104 10.97 0.65 -8.22
CA TYR A 104 10.85 0.84 -6.78
C TYR A 104 12.20 0.76 -6.08
N ALA A 105 13.03 -0.23 -6.39
CA ALA A 105 14.38 -0.38 -5.85
C ALA A 105 15.33 0.78 -6.21
N SER A 106 15.06 1.50 -7.31
CA SER A 106 15.83 2.71 -7.68
C SER A 106 15.46 3.95 -6.87
N VAL A 107 14.33 3.90 -6.15
CA VAL A 107 13.74 5.03 -5.42
C VAL A 107 13.74 4.81 -3.91
N PHE A 108 13.41 3.61 -3.47
CA PHE A 108 13.24 3.22 -2.07
C PHE A 108 14.08 2.00 -1.76
N ASP A 109 14.53 1.86 -0.51
CA ASP A 109 15.09 0.62 -0.01
C ASP A 109 13.99 -0.44 0.20
N GLU A 110 14.32 -1.73 0.14
CA GLU A 110 13.30 -2.81 0.22
C GLU A 110 12.48 -2.75 1.52
N HIS A 111 13.07 -2.36 2.63
CA HIS A 111 12.37 -2.19 3.91
C HIS A 111 11.37 -1.03 3.95
N GLN A 112 11.40 -0.15 2.95
CA GLN A 112 10.47 0.97 2.78
C GLN A 112 9.29 0.62 1.86
N ILE A 113 9.32 -0.53 1.18
CA ILE A 113 8.34 -0.93 0.17
C ILE A 113 7.40 -1.99 0.74
N TYR A 114 6.10 -1.70 0.77
CA TYR A 114 5.06 -2.61 1.24
C TYR A 114 4.12 -2.96 0.09
N ARG A 115 4.10 -4.23 -0.31
CA ARG A 115 3.20 -4.76 -1.32
C ARG A 115 2.04 -5.46 -0.64
N ILE A 116 0.82 -4.94 -0.80
CA ILE A 116 -0.37 -5.51 -0.15
C ILE A 116 -0.94 -6.65 -1.00
N ASP A 117 -1.07 -7.81 -0.37
CA ASP A 117 -1.88 -8.90 -0.87
C ASP A 117 -3.02 -9.20 0.12
N HIS A 118 -4.21 -8.70 -0.19
CA HIS A 118 -5.38 -8.87 0.68
C HIS A 118 -5.81 -10.33 0.82
N PHE A 119 -5.46 -11.22 -0.13
CA PHE A 119 -5.76 -12.65 -0.01
C PHE A 119 -4.96 -13.31 1.11
N LEU A 120 -3.69 -12.95 1.27
CA LEU A 120 -2.86 -13.47 2.36
C LEU A 120 -3.31 -12.95 3.73
N GLY A 121 -3.97 -11.79 3.78
CA GLY A 121 -4.54 -11.21 4.99
C GLY A 121 -5.90 -11.80 5.41
N LYS A 122 -6.56 -12.57 4.54
CA LYS A 122 -7.84 -13.20 4.89
C LYS A 122 -7.63 -14.33 5.88
N GLU A 123 -8.47 -14.37 6.93
CA GLU A 123 -8.44 -15.40 7.97
C GLU A 123 -8.50 -16.82 7.36
N THR A 124 -9.34 -17.03 6.35
CA THR A 124 -9.45 -18.31 5.65
C THR A 124 -8.11 -18.73 5.00
N ALA A 125 -7.38 -17.80 4.38
CA ALA A 125 -6.10 -18.11 3.76
C ALA A 125 -5.03 -18.40 4.82
N GLN A 126 -5.01 -17.64 5.92
CA GLN A 126 -4.11 -17.88 7.06
C GLN A 126 -4.39 -19.22 7.73
N ASN A 127 -5.67 -19.56 7.93
CA ASN A 127 -6.08 -20.86 8.47
C ASN A 127 -5.64 -22.01 7.57
N LEU A 128 -5.70 -21.84 6.25
CA LEU A 128 -5.21 -22.85 5.29
C LEU A 128 -3.70 -23.06 5.40
N LEU A 129 -2.92 -22.00 5.56
CA LEU A 129 -1.47 -22.08 5.78
C LEU A 129 -1.15 -22.74 7.12
N ALA A 130 -1.85 -22.34 8.20
CA ALA A 130 -1.71 -22.97 9.50
C ALA A 130 -2.08 -24.47 9.46
N PHE A 131 -3.19 -24.82 8.80
CA PHE A 131 -3.60 -26.20 8.62
C PHE A 131 -2.54 -27.03 7.90
N ARG A 132 -1.94 -26.51 6.84
CA ARG A 132 -0.91 -27.18 6.08
C ARG A 132 0.40 -27.35 6.83
N PHE A 133 0.92 -26.29 7.45
CA PHE A 133 2.29 -26.25 7.97
C PHE A 133 2.40 -26.47 9.48
N ALA A 134 1.32 -26.21 10.23
CA ALA A 134 1.31 -26.46 11.67
C ALA A 134 0.84 -27.87 12.06
N ASN A 135 0.39 -28.68 11.09
CA ASN A 135 -0.11 -30.03 11.33
C ASN A 135 0.69 -31.05 10.50
N GLY A 136 1.68 -31.66 11.11
CA GLY A 136 2.56 -32.65 10.47
C GLY A 136 1.83 -33.89 9.89
N ILE A 137 0.56 -34.15 10.31
CA ILE A 137 -0.27 -35.23 9.76
C ILE A 137 -0.74 -34.89 8.34
N PHE A 138 -1.05 -33.61 8.07
CA PHE A 138 -1.62 -33.18 6.79
C PHE A 138 -0.55 -32.72 5.79
N GLU A 139 0.60 -32.28 6.25
CA GLU A 139 1.65 -31.77 5.38
C GLU A 139 2.08 -32.77 4.28
N PRO A 140 2.29 -34.07 4.56
CA PRO A 140 2.67 -35.06 3.54
C PRO A 140 1.58 -35.30 2.48
N LEU A 141 0.31 -35.06 2.83
CA LEU A 141 -0.83 -35.23 1.91
C LEU A 141 -1.00 -34.01 1.00
N TRP A 142 -0.37 -32.89 1.33
CA TRP A 142 -0.52 -31.64 0.60
C TRP A 142 0.44 -31.54 -0.60
N ASN A 143 0.25 -32.47 -1.53
CA ASN A 143 1.03 -32.55 -2.75
C ASN A 143 0.13 -32.83 -3.97
N ARG A 144 0.68 -32.73 -5.17
CA ARG A 144 -0.05 -32.86 -6.44
C ARG A 144 -0.71 -34.22 -6.67
N ASN A 145 -0.38 -35.25 -5.90
CA ASN A 145 -1.00 -36.58 -6.05
C ASN A 145 -2.36 -36.63 -5.36
N TYR A 146 -2.56 -35.82 -4.33
CA TYR A 146 -3.78 -35.81 -3.50
C TYR A 146 -4.57 -34.52 -3.67
N ILE A 147 -3.90 -33.37 -3.98
CA ILE A 147 -4.53 -32.07 -4.19
C ILE A 147 -4.16 -31.59 -5.58
N CYS A 148 -5.03 -31.83 -6.56
CA CYS A 148 -4.72 -31.49 -7.94
C CYS A 148 -5.42 -30.24 -8.47
N LEU A 149 -6.54 -29.79 -7.89
CA LEU A 149 -7.24 -28.59 -8.35
C LEU A 149 -8.03 -27.91 -7.23
N LEU A 150 -7.82 -26.59 -7.07
CA LEU A 150 -8.67 -25.71 -6.29
C LEU A 150 -9.53 -24.90 -7.28
N TYR A 151 -10.84 -25.22 -7.35
CA TYR A 151 -11.79 -24.37 -8.06
C TYR A 151 -12.20 -23.20 -7.16
N THR A 152 -11.91 -22.00 -7.60
CA THR A 152 -12.62 -20.82 -7.12
C THR A 152 -13.76 -20.56 -8.11
N SER A 153 -15.00 -20.77 -7.70
CA SER A 153 -16.14 -20.26 -8.47
C SER A 153 -16.12 -18.73 -8.47
N PRO A 154 -16.54 -18.09 -9.58
CA PRO A 154 -16.61 -16.65 -9.71
C PRO A 154 -17.54 -16.01 -8.70
#